data_71970101e87f39d05965eb29fc19fe70
#
_entry.id   71970101e87f39d05965eb29fc19fe70
#
_cell.length_a   1.000
_cell.length_b   1.000
_cell.length_c   1.000
_cell.angle_alpha   90.00
_cell.angle_beta   90.00
_cell.angle_gamma   90.00
#
_symmetry.space_group_name_H-M   'P 1'
#
loop_
_entity.id
_entity.type
_entity.pdbx_description
1 polymer ?
#
loop_
_entity_poly.entity_id
_entity_poly.type
_entity_poly.pdbx_seq_one_letter_code
_entity_poly.pdbx_strand_id
1 'polypeptide(L)'
;MIELVNAIDAPQVKSRVGVPWFQMGYQPGRYLVQWAHGNPLNVLLMPGPDNAGGSKEMAEGFRAAIAGSPVRIVDIALGDNDIEIQRNLLEEMLERHPEIDVVAGTAIAAEAAMGEGRNLKTPLTVVSFYLSHQVYRGLKRGRVIMAASDQMVWQGELAVEQAIRQLQEQSVSDNVSPPILVLTPKNADREHIRRSLSPGGFRPVYYYQHTSAAKK
;
A
#
# COMPACT_ATOMS: atom_id res chain seq x y z
N MET A 1 0.37 -12.18 -22.61
CA MET A 1 0.93 -11.97 -21.25
C MET A 1 -0.09 -11.19 -20.43
N ILE A 2 -0.24 -11.52 -19.14
CA ILE A 2 -1.05 -10.75 -18.18
C ILE A 2 -0.07 -10.08 -17.21
N GLU A 3 -0.25 -8.77 -17.04
CA GLU A 3 0.52 -7.97 -16.09
C GLU A 3 -0.23 -7.93 -14.75
N LEU A 4 0.50 -8.02 -13.65
CA LEU A 4 -0.07 -7.99 -12.30
C LEU A 4 0.69 -7.02 -11.41
N VAL A 5 -0.04 -6.08 -10.79
CA VAL A 5 0.41 -5.08 -9.81
C VAL A 5 1.31 -4.01 -10.43
N ASN A 6 2.53 -4.36 -10.83
CA ASN A 6 3.49 -3.42 -11.38
C ASN A 6 3.41 -3.37 -12.91
N ALA A 7 3.48 -2.16 -13.47
CA ALA A 7 3.43 -1.94 -14.89
C ALA A 7 4.72 -2.44 -15.58
N ILE A 8 4.52 -3.18 -16.66
CA ILE A 8 5.58 -3.62 -17.57
C ILE A 8 5.26 -3.00 -18.95
N ASP A 9 6.06 -2.08 -19.40
CA ASP A 9 5.86 -1.49 -20.73
C ASP A 9 6.36 -2.47 -21.81
N ALA A 10 5.50 -3.43 -22.15
CA ALA A 10 5.78 -4.45 -23.13
C ALA A 10 4.57 -4.67 -24.08
N PRO A 11 4.80 -4.71 -25.41
CA PRO A 11 3.72 -4.86 -26.39
C PRO A 11 2.99 -6.22 -26.32
N GLN A 12 3.56 -7.19 -25.63
CA GLN A 12 2.97 -8.52 -25.45
C GLN A 12 1.93 -8.56 -24.31
N VAL A 13 1.81 -7.49 -23.51
CA VAL A 13 0.80 -7.40 -22.46
C VAL A 13 -0.58 -7.27 -23.09
N LYS A 14 -1.47 -8.21 -22.76
CA LYS A 14 -2.85 -8.28 -23.28
C LYS A 14 -3.88 -7.82 -22.25
N SER A 15 -3.51 -7.82 -20.98
CA SER A 15 -4.37 -7.34 -19.89
C SER A 15 -3.48 -6.92 -18.72
N ARG A 16 -3.91 -5.87 -18.04
CA ARG A 16 -3.27 -5.34 -16.83
C ARG A 16 -4.22 -5.50 -15.67
N VAL A 17 -3.74 -6.10 -14.58
CA VAL A 17 -4.49 -6.22 -13.33
C VAL A 17 -3.74 -5.45 -12.26
N GLY A 18 -4.35 -4.38 -11.76
CA GLY A 18 -3.71 -3.52 -10.78
C GLY A 18 -4.57 -2.32 -10.43
N VAL A 19 -4.18 -1.57 -9.43
CA VAL A 19 -4.82 -0.31 -9.04
C VAL A 19 -3.93 0.87 -9.44
N PRO A 20 -4.49 2.06 -9.73
CA PRO A 20 -3.70 3.24 -10.01
C PRO A 20 -2.89 3.67 -8.78
N TRP A 21 -1.56 3.67 -8.88
CA TRP A 21 -0.67 4.06 -7.78
C TRP A 21 -0.93 5.48 -7.26
N PHE A 22 -1.30 6.41 -8.15
CA PHE A 22 -1.73 7.74 -7.76
C PHE A 22 -2.88 7.69 -6.75
N GLN A 23 -3.86 6.83 -6.95
CA GLN A 23 -5.00 6.70 -6.04
C GLN A 23 -4.60 6.09 -4.70
N MET A 24 -3.59 5.22 -4.67
CA MET A 24 -3.06 4.64 -3.43
C MET A 24 -2.40 5.70 -2.53
N GLY A 25 -1.88 6.78 -3.10
CA GLY A 25 -1.42 7.95 -2.36
C GLY A 25 -2.54 8.98 -2.08
N TYR A 26 -3.42 9.18 -3.05
CA TYR A 26 -4.49 10.19 -2.96
C TYR A 26 -5.51 9.89 -1.85
N GLN A 27 -5.96 8.64 -1.72
CA GLN A 27 -6.94 8.26 -0.70
C GLN A 27 -6.41 8.47 0.74
N PRO A 28 -5.18 8.06 1.09
CA PRO A 28 -4.57 8.38 2.38
C PRO A 28 -4.48 9.88 2.67
N GLY A 29 -4.06 10.68 1.67
CA GLY A 29 -3.99 12.13 1.81
C GLY A 29 -5.36 12.76 2.07
N ARG A 30 -6.38 12.35 1.30
CA ARG A 30 -7.77 12.80 1.51
C ARG A 30 -8.29 12.44 2.91
N TYR A 31 -8.03 11.21 3.35
CA TYR A 31 -8.41 10.78 4.69
C TYR A 31 -7.73 11.64 5.76
N LEU A 32 -6.42 11.88 5.62
CA LEU A 32 -5.66 12.67 6.58
C LEU A 32 -6.19 14.11 6.69
N VAL A 33 -6.53 14.75 5.57
CA VAL A 33 -7.14 16.10 5.57
C VAL A 33 -8.46 16.12 6.33
N GLN A 34 -9.30 15.11 6.11
CA GLN A 34 -10.57 14.99 6.84
C GLN A 34 -10.34 14.74 8.34
N TRP A 35 -9.39 13.87 8.68
CA TRP A 35 -9.05 13.52 10.05
C TRP A 35 -8.44 14.70 10.81
N ALA A 36 -7.70 15.58 10.14
CA ALA A 36 -7.09 16.77 10.73
C ALA A 36 -8.12 17.80 11.22
N HIS A 37 -9.36 17.77 10.71
CA HIS A 37 -10.43 18.72 11.06
C HIS A 37 -10.01 20.19 10.99
N GLY A 38 -9.17 20.55 10.02
CA GLY A 38 -8.65 21.91 9.83
C GLY A 38 -7.40 22.25 10.67
N ASN A 39 -6.93 21.35 11.52
CA ASN A 39 -5.68 21.55 12.26
C ASN A 39 -4.46 21.37 11.34
N PRO A 40 -3.39 22.16 11.54
CA PRO A 40 -2.14 21.95 10.82
C PRO A 40 -1.49 20.64 11.27
N LEU A 41 -0.91 19.91 10.29
CA LEU A 41 -0.16 18.68 10.53
C LEU A 41 1.11 18.69 9.69
N ASN A 42 2.21 18.26 10.30
CA ASN A 42 3.53 18.10 9.68
C ASN A 42 3.73 16.64 9.31
N VAL A 43 3.84 16.35 8.02
CA VAL A 43 3.91 14.98 7.49
C VAL A 43 5.31 14.68 7.01
N LEU A 44 5.90 13.58 7.48
CA LEU A 44 6.98 12.89 6.80
C LEU A 44 6.38 11.93 5.80
N LEU A 45 6.72 12.09 4.53
CA LEU A 45 6.28 11.23 3.44
C LEU A 45 7.35 10.19 3.13
N MET A 46 6.99 8.90 3.21
CA MET A 46 7.89 7.76 2.98
C MET A 46 7.30 6.82 1.91
N PRO A 47 7.31 7.21 0.63
CA PRO A 47 6.57 6.53 -0.42
C PRO A 47 7.24 5.25 -0.95
N GLY A 48 8.45 4.93 -0.49
CA GLY A 48 9.24 3.79 -0.93
C GLY A 48 10.48 4.18 -1.73
N PRO A 49 11.02 3.27 -2.57
CA PRO A 49 12.25 3.51 -3.30
C PRO A 49 12.09 4.60 -4.38
N ASP A 50 13.17 5.28 -4.68
CA ASP A 50 13.19 6.23 -5.80
C ASP A 50 13.04 5.49 -7.14
N ASN A 51 12.21 6.03 -8.01
CA ASN A 51 11.97 5.53 -9.38
C ASN A 51 11.51 4.05 -9.51
N ALA A 52 10.89 3.48 -8.48
CA ALA A 52 10.40 2.10 -8.52
C ALA A 52 9.05 1.96 -7.79
N GLY A 53 8.27 0.93 -8.16
CA GLY A 53 7.12 0.44 -7.41
C GLY A 53 5.98 1.45 -7.20
N GLY A 54 5.78 2.41 -8.09
CA GLY A 54 4.71 3.39 -7.98
C GLY A 54 4.94 4.48 -6.92
N SER A 55 6.15 4.58 -6.35
CA SER A 55 6.49 5.53 -5.29
C SER A 55 6.25 6.98 -5.69
N LYS A 56 6.63 7.33 -6.92
CA LYS A 56 6.44 8.68 -7.47
C LYS A 56 4.95 9.02 -7.60
N GLU A 57 4.17 8.14 -8.21
CA GLU A 57 2.74 8.35 -8.41
C GLU A 57 1.99 8.41 -7.08
N MET A 58 2.36 7.58 -6.10
CA MET A 58 1.79 7.67 -4.75
C MET A 58 2.12 8.99 -4.07
N ALA A 59 3.35 9.47 -4.18
CA ALA A 59 3.75 10.77 -3.64
C ALA A 59 3.00 11.93 -4.34
N GLU A 60 2.84 11.88 -5.65
CA GLU A 60 2.06 12.85 -6.42
C GLU A 60 0.58 12.84 -6.00
N GLY A 61 -0.01 11.65 -5.85
CA GLY A 61 -1.38 11.49 -5.37
C GLY A 61 -1.59 12.07 -3.97
N PHE A 62 -0.68 11.80 -3.06
CA PHE A 62 -0.74 12.33 -1.70
C PHE A 62 -0.62 13.86 -1.69
N ARG A 63 0.34 14.44 -2.43
CA ARG A 63 0.48 15.90 -2.59
C ARG A 63 -0.79 16.54 -3.15
N ALA A 64 -1.36 15.94 -4.20
CA ALA A 64 -2.60 16.45 -4.81
C ALA A 64 -3.77 16.43 -3.81
N ALA A 65 -3.85 15.39 -2.97
CA ALA A 65 -4.93 15.25 -1.99
C ALA A 65 -4.87 16.26 -0.85
N ILE A 66 -3.68 16.67 -0.41
CA ILE A 66 -3.50 17.63 0.68
C ILE A 66 -3.44 19.09 0.22
N ALA A 67 -3.39 19.33 -1.09
CA ALA A 67 -3.30 20.67 -1.65
C ALA A 67 -4.44 21.58 -1.17
N GLY A 68 -4.09 22.80 -0.73
CA GLY A 68 -5.07 23.77 -0.19
C GLY A 68 -5.56 23.47 1.23
N SER A 69 -5.01 22.45 1.90
CA SER A 69 -5.29 22.13 3.30
C SER A 69 -4.16 22.61 4.22
N PRO A 70 -4.36 22.62 5.55
CA PRO A 70 -3.30 22.93 6.52
C PRO A 70 -2.31 21.78 6.74
N VAL A 71 -2.50 20.64 6.09
CA VAL A 71 -1.55 19.50 6.11
C VAL A 71 -0.39 19.82 5.19
N ARG A 72 0.84 19.67 5.66
CA ARG A 72 2.04 19.96 4.86
C ARG A 72 3.07 18.83 4.97
N ILE A 73 3.73 18.50 3.86
CA ILE A 73 4.88 17.63 3.85
C ILE A 73 6.08 18.47 4.28
N VAL A 74 6.76 18.08 5.36
CA VAL A 74 7.98 18.72 5.84
C VAL A 74 9.21 18.14 5.18
N ASP A 75 9.21 16.82 4.94
CA ASP A 75 10.27 16.15 4.19
C ASP A 75 9.77 14.86 3.52
N ILE A 76 10.58 14.31 2.60
CA ILE A 76 10.32 13.07 1.89
C ILE A 76 11.54 12.17 2.00
N ALA A 77 11.38 11.02 2.65
CA ALA A 77 12.43 10.03 2.75
C ALA A 77 12.18 8.89 1.74
N LEU A 78 13.08 8.78 0.77
CA LEU A 78 13.07 7.73 -0.25
C LEU A 78 14.03 6.62 0.15
N GLY A 79 13.58 5.38 0.05
CA GLY A 79 14.41 4.21 0.35
C GLY A 79 13.67 2.92 0.11
N ASP A 80 14.41 1.83 -0.05
CA ASP A 80 13.85 0.51 -0.32
C ASP A 80 12.87 0.06 0.76
N ASN A 81 11.94 -0.82 0.37
CA ASN A 81 10.96 -1.43 1.27
C ASN A 81 11.59 -2.53 2.13
N ASP A 82 12.65 -2.16 2.85
CA ASP A 82 13.33 -2.95 3.88
C ASP A 82 13.10 -2.28 5.24
N ILE A 83 12.82 -3.08 6.27
CA ILE A 83 12.44 -2.55 7.58
C ILE A 83 13.57 -1.78 8.28
N GLU A 84 14.81 -2.22 8.12
CA GLU A 84 15.97 -1.55 8.71
C GLU A 84 16.27 -0.22 8.00
N ILE A 85 16.19 -0.22 6.65
CA ILE A 85 16.35 1.00 5.85
C ILE A 85 15.28 2.03 6.23
N GLN A 86 14.02 1.63 6.26
CA GLN A 86 12.91 2.52 6.58
C GLN A 86 12.99 3.04 8.02
N ARG A 87 13.46 2.21 8.96
CA ARG A 87 13.67 2.64 10.35
C ARG A 87 14.78 3.67 10.46
N ASN A 88 15.94 3.41 9.86
CA ASN A 88 17.08 4.34 9.90
C ASN A 88 16.72 5.69 9.27
N LEU A 89 16.02 5.68 8.12
CA LEU A 89 15.51 6.90 7.50
C LEU A 89 14.55 7.66 8.41
N LEU A 90 13.63 6.95 9.06
CA LEU A 90 12.69 7.56 9.99
C LEU A 90 13.40 8.19 11.19
N GLU A 91 14.35 7.51 11.80
CA GLU A 91 15.15 8.03 12.93
C GLU A 91 15.89 9.31 12.50
N GLU A 92 16.60 9.29 11.38
CA GLU A 92 17.28 10.46 10.82
C GLU A 92 16.31 11.65 10.59
N MET A 93 15.13 11.38 10.03
CA MET A 93 14.15 12.42 9.76
C MET A 93 13.54 12.99 11.05
N LEU A 94 13.30 12.18 12.06
CA LEU A 94 12.79 12.63 13.36
C LEU A 94 13.81 13.46 14.13
N GLU A 95 15.10 13.17 14.00
CA GLU A 95 16.16 14.01 14.55
C GLU A 95 16.25 15.38 13.86
N ARG A 96 16.10 15.38 12.53
CA ARG A 96 16.16 16.60 11.70
C ARG A 96 14.90 17.46 11.81
N HIS A 97 13.73 16.82 11.96
CA HIS A 97 12.41 17.43 11.96
C HIS A 97 11.60 16.98 13.19
N PRO A 98 11.92 17.49 14.39
CA PRO A 98 11.21 17.12 15.63
C PRO A 98 9.74 17.55 15.65
N GLU A 99 9.32 18.38 14.69
CA GLU A 99 7.93 18.82 14.51
C GLU A 99 7.05 17.82 13.74
N ILE A 100 7.57 16.68 13.30
CA ILE A 100 6.78 15.66 12.56
C ILE A 100 5.67 15.11 13.46
N ASP A 101 4.42 15.26 13.01
CA ASP A 101 3.22 14.75 13.65
C ASP A 101 2.76 13.41 13.05
N VAL A 102 3.01 13.24 11.73
CA VAL A 102 2.45 12.16 10.93
C VAL A 102 3.52 11.52 10.07
N VAL A 103 3.52 10.19 10.03
CA VAL A 103 4.23 9.41 9.01
C VAL A 103 3.20 8.84 8.04
N ALA A 104 3.34 9.19 6.76
CA ALA A 104 2.53 8.67 5.66
C ALA A 104 3.42 7.97 4.65
N GLY A 105 3.16 6.69 4.36
CA GLY A 105 4.05 5.97 3.45
C GLY A 105 3.66 4.53 3.19
N THR A 106 4.63 3.76 2.70
CA THR A 106 4.46 2.34 2.42
C THR A 106 4.09 1.53 3.67
N ALA A 107 3.66 0.29 3.49
CA ALA A 107 3.40 -0.58 4.64
C ALA A 107 4.63 -0.76 5.52
N ILE A 108 5.82 -0.86 4.92
CA ILE A 108 7.08 -1.02 5.67
C ILE A 108 7.43 0.26 6.44
N ALA A 109 7.25 1.43 5.83
CA ALA A 109 7.40 2.71 6.53
C ALA A 109 6.44 2.84 7.71
N ALA A 110 5.17 2.43 7.53
CA ALA A 110 4.18 2.40 8.60
C ALA A 110 4.57 1.41 9.72
N GLU A 111 5.16 0.27 9.38
CA GLU A 111 5.67 -0.71 10.35
C GLU A 111 6.84 -0.14 11.16
N ALA A 112 7.79 0.53 10.51
CA ALA A 112 8.88 1.24 11.18
C ALA A 112 8.34 2.31 12.13
N ALA A 113 7.41 3.15 11.66
CA ALA A 113 6.81 4.22 12.47
C ALA A 113 6.04 3.68 13.69
N MET A 114 5.34 2.55 13.56
CA MET A 114 4.70 1.88 14.70
C MET A 114 5.70 1.33 15.71
N GLY A 115 6.90 0.96 15.27
CA GLY A 115 8.00 0.49 16.12
C GLY A 115 8.57 1.66 16.94
N GLU A 116 9.10 2.66 16.25
CA GLU A 116 9.79 3.82 16.84
C GLU A 116 8.86 4.72 17.66
N GLY A 117 7.61 4.89 17.23
CA GLY A 117 6.62 5.69 17.96
C GLY A 117 6.35 5.23 19.40
N ARG A 118 6.83 4.05 19.82
CA ARG A 118 6.74 3.58 21.23
C ARG A 118 7.71 4.30 22.16
N ASN A 119 8.81 4.77 21.61
CA ASN A 119 9.91 5.38 22.37
C ASN A 119 9.80 6.91 22.40
N LEU A 120 8.90 7.48 21.61
CA LEU A 120 8.70 8.93 21.51
C LEU A 120 7.81 9.45 22.64
N LYS A 121 8.10 10.66 23.13
CA LYS A 121 7.26 11.36 24.10
C LYS A 121 5.87 11.70 23.54
N THR A 122 5.81 12.03 22.25
CA THR A 122 4.57 12.28 21.52
C THR A 122 4.38 11.15 20.50
N PRO A 123 3.25 10.41 20.56
CA PRO A 123 2.99 9.34 19.59
C PRO A 123 2.86 9.90 18.19
N LEU A 124 3.51 9.24 17.21
CA LEU A 124 3.33 9.52 15.79
C LEU A 124 1.96 9.04 15.30
N THR A 125 1.28 9.86 14.53
CA THR A 125 0.14 9.42 13.74
C THR A 125 0.64 8.68 12.49
N VAL A 126 0.09 7.49 12.21
CA VAL A 126 0.55 6.65 11.10
C VAL A 126 -0.56 6.43 10.09
N VAL A 127 -0.25 6.69 8.81
CA VAL A 127 -1.10 6.45 7.65
C VAL A 127 -0.35 5.57 6.66
N SER A 128 -0.98 4.50 6.18
CA SER A 128 -0.32 3.55 5.26
C SER A 128 -0.94 3.60 3.86
N PHE A 129 -0.08 3.56 2.84
CA PHE A 129 -0.51 3.57 1.44
C PHE A 129 -1.01 2.21 0.97
N TYR A 130 -0.62 1.13 1.62
CA TYR A 130 -1.18 -0.20 1.37
C TYR A 130 -1.15 -1.07 2.63
N LEU A 131 -1.86 -2.20 2.55
CA LEU A 131 -2.11 -3.07 3.68
C LEU A 131 -1.10 -4.21 3.75
N SER A 132 -0.51 -4.41 4.93
CA SER A 132 0.19 -5.64 5.32
C SER A 132 -0.50 -6.28 6.53
N HIS A 133 -0.09 -7.49 6.89
CA HIS A 133 -0.57 -8.13 8.12
C HIS A 133 -0.19 -7.35 9.38
N GLN A 134 0.97 -6.67 9.38
CA GLN A 134 1.41 -5.83 10.50
C GLN A 134 0.61 -4.53 10.57
N VAL A 135 0.41 -3.86 9.41
CA VAL A 135 -0.43 -2.66 9.31
C VAL A 135 -1.87 -2.98 9.76
N TYR A 136 -2.42 -4.13 9.34
CA TYR A 136 -3.73 -4.59 9.82
C TYR A 136 -3.78 -4.72 11.34
N ARG A 137 -2.76 -5.34 11.94
CA ARG A 137 -2.65 -5.41 13.42
C ARG A 137 -2.52 -4.03 14.05
N GLY A 138 -1.83 -3.11 13.37
CA GLY A 138 -1.72 -1.71 13.75
C GLY A 138 -3.08 -1.00 13.77
N LEU A 139 -3.88 -1.15 12.71
CA LEU A 139 -5.27 -0.65 12.63
C LEU A 139 -6.11 -1.16 13.81
N LYS A 140 -6.09 -2.48 14.05
CA LYS A 140 -6.87 -3.11 15.14
C LYS A 140 -6.47 -2.63 16.54
N ARG A 141 -5.25 -2.12 16.70
CA ARG A 141 -4.70 -1.60 17.96
C ARG A 141 -4.73 -0.07 18.03
N GLY A 142 -5.30 0.61 17.03
CA GLY A 142 -5.34 2.06 16.96
C GLY A 142 -3.99 2.75 16.76
N ARG A 143 -2.94 2.03 16.32
CA ARG A 143 -1.62 2.58 16.01
C ARG A 143 -1.49 3.13 14.59
N VAL A 144 -2.33 2.66 13.71
CA VAL A 144 -2.49 3.17 12.34
C VAL A 144 -3.92 3.70 12.26
N ILE A 145 -4.08 4.93 11.83
CA ILE A 145 -5.41 5.55 11.75
C ILE A 145 -6.12 5.19 10.45
N MET A 146 -5.35 4.90 9.40
CA MET A 146 -5.87 4.53 8.09
C MET A 146 -4.83 3.74 7.29
N ALA A 147 -5.29 2.77 6.53
CA ALA A 147 -4.52 2.14 5.45
C ALA A 147 -5.39 2.00 4.20
N ALA A 148 -4.83 2.30 3.03
CA ALA A 148 -5.44 1.89 1.79
C ALA A 148 -5.21 0.40 1.55
N SER A 149 -6.12 -0.27 0.85
CA SER A 149 -5.91 -1.63 0.37
C SER A 149 -6.26 -1.73 -1.10
N ASP A 150 -5.31 -2.22 -1.85
CA ASP A 150 -5.42 -2.57 -3.26
C ASP A 150 -6.02 -3.97 -3.49
N GLN A 151 -6.42 -4.67 -2.42
CA GLN A 151 -7.03 -5.99 -2.45
C GLN A 151 -6.18 -7.02 -3.21
N MET A 152 -4.93 -7.21 -2.78
CA MET A 152 -3.90 -8.00 -3.45
C MET A 152 -4.32 -9.44 -3.75
N VAL A 153 -5.09 -10.08 -2.86
CA VAL A 153 -5.63 -11.43 -3.11
C VAL A 153 -6.59 -11.40 -4.30
N TRP A 154 -7.47 -10.40 -4.36
CA TRP A 154 -8.40 -10.27 -5.47
C TRP A 154 -7.70 -9.91 -6.79
N GLN A 155 -6.65 -9.11 -6.76
CA GLN A 155 -5.84 -8.88 -7.96
C GLN A 155 -5.25 -10.19 -8.51
N GLY A 156 -4.74 -11.06 -7.62
CA GLY A 156 -4.25 -12.39 -8.02
C GLY A 156 -5.35 -13.26 -8.66
N GLU A 157 -6.54 -13.29 -8.07
CA GLU A 157 -7.71 -14.02 -8.63
C GLU A 157 -8.09 -13.47 -10.02
N LEU A 158 -8.16 -12.16 -10.18
CA LEU A 158 -8.45 -11.50 -11.45
C LEU A 158 -7.40 -11.79 -12.52
N ALA A 159 -6.12 -11.79 -12.15
CA ALA A 159 -5.04 -12.09 -13.10
C ALA A 159 -5.12 -13.53 -13.62
N VAL A 160 -5.44 -14.49 -12.74
CA VAL A 160 -5.66 -15.89 -13.13
C VAL A 160 -6.89 -16.00 -14.04
N GLU A 161 -7.99 -15.29 -13.74
CA GLU A 161 -9.17 -15.26 -14.59
C GLU A 161 -8.85 -14.74 -16.00
N GLN A 162 -8.15 -13.60 -16.10
CA GLN A 162 -7.74 -13.05 -17.40
C GLN A 162 -6.84 -14.03 -18.17
N ALA A 163 -5.93 -14.72 -17.48
CA ALA A 163 -5.07 -15.73 -18.11
C ALA A 163 -5.88 -16.93 -18.66
N ILE A 164 -6.86 -17.42 -17.91
CA ILE A 164 -7.75 -18.51 -18.35
C ILE A 164 -8.55 -18.06 -19.58
N ARG A 165 -9.16 -16.87 -19.56
CA ARG A 165 -9.90 -16.31 -20.71
C ARG A 165 -9.02 -16.24 -21.96
N GLN A 166 -7.78 -15.75 -21.81
CA GLN A 166 -6.82 -15.68 -22.92
C GLN A 166 -6.48 -17.06 -23.51
N LEU A 167 -6.29 -18.07 -22.65
CA LEU A 167 -6.00 -19.44 -23.09
C LEU A 167 -7.21 -20.10 -23.79
N GLN A 168 -8.42 -19.67 -23.45
CA GLN A 168 -9.67 -20.14 -24.06
C GLN A 168 -10.10 -19.29 -25.27
N GLU A 169 -9.22 -18.40 -25.75
CA GLU A 169 -9.49 -17.48 -26.87
C GLU A 169 -10.71 -16.58 -26.65
N GLN A 170 -11.08 -16.35 -25.38
CA GLN A 170 -12.13 -15.42 -25.01
C GLN A 170 -11.58 -13.98 -24.91
N SER A 171 -12.49 -13.01 -24.98
CA SER A 171 -12.12 -11.61 -24.78
C SER A 171 -11.57 -11.36 -23.38
N VAL A 172 -10.46 -10.62 -23.29
CA VAL A 172 -9.87 -10.12 -22.04
C VAL A 172 -10.05 -8.61 -21.97
N SER A 173 -10.18 -8.08 -20.76
CA SER A 173 -10.19 -6.62 -20.55
C SER A 173 -8.77 -6.09 -20.55
N ASP A 174 -8.52 -4.94 -21.19
CA ASP A 174 -7.21 -4.31 -21.23
C ASP A 174 -6.72 -3.93 -19.83
N ASN A 175 -7.63 -3.41 -19.00
CA ASN A 175 -7.33 -3.03 -17.63
C ASN A 175 -8.43 -3.56 -16.68
N VAL A 176 -7.99 -4.21 -15.61
CA VAL A 176 -8.87 -4.73 -14.56
C VAL A 176 -8.35 -4.23 -13.22
N SER A 177 -9.20 -3.56 -12.47
CA SER A 177 -8.83 -2.97 -11.18
C SER A 177 -9.89 -3.26 -10.12
N PRO A 178 -9.55 -3.88 -8.99
CA PRO A 178 -10.48 -3.90 -7.86
C PRO A 178 -10.62 -2.49 -7.26
N PRO A 179 -11.70 -2.19 -6.54
CA PRO A 179 -11.82 -0.94 -5.83
C PRO A 179 -10.77 -0.83 -4.71
N ILE A 180 -10.20 0.35 -4.53
CA ILE A 180 -9.32 0.63 -3.38
C ILE A 180 -10.18 0.78 -2.13
N LEU A 181 -9.87 0.02 -1.08
CA LEU A 181 -10.55 0.15 0.20
C LEU A 181 -9.81 1.13 1.12
N VAL A 182 -10.58 1.99 1.75
CA VAL A 182 -10.10 2.87 2.83
C VAL A 182 -10.40 2.17 4.17
N LEU A 183 -9.37 1.59 4.78
CA LEU A 183 -9.47 0.84 6.03
C LEU A 183 -9.09 1.70 7.22
N THR A 184 -9.91 1.65 8.25
CA THR A 184 -9.72 2.36 9.51
C THR A 184 -9.94 1.39 10.68
N PRO A 185 -9.60 1.73 11.92
CA PRO A 185 -9.93 0.89 13.07
C PRO A 185 -11.42 0.51 13.19
N LYS A 186 -12.32 1.30 12.58
CA LYS A 186 -13.77 1.09 12.65
C LYS A 186 -14.29 0.05 11.66
N ASN A 187 -13.65 -0.08 10.47
CA ASN A 187 -14.12 -0.94 9.38
C ASN A 187 -13.14 -2.05 8.98
N ALA A 188 -11.97 -2.15 9.62
CA ALA A 188 -10.98 -3.19 9.35
C ALA A 188 -11.38 -4.51 10.06
N ASP A 189 -12.45 -5.15 9.64
CA ASP A 189 -12.84 -6.49 10.07
C ASP A 189 -12.34 -7.59 9.11
N ARG A 190 -12.49 -8.85 9.51
CA ARG A 190 -11.98 -9.99 8.72
C ARG A 190 -12.66 -10.14 7.35
N GLU A 191 -13.91 -9.79 7.24
CA GLU A 191 -14.65 -9.90 5.99
C GLU A 191 -14.15 -8.88 4.97
N HIS A 192 -13.98 -7.62 5.38
CA HIS A 192 -13.47 -6.57 4.52
C HIS A 192 -12.04 -6.84 4.01
N ILE A 193 -11.19 -7.47 4.83
CA ILE A 193 -9.81 -7.74 4.44
C ILE A 193 -9.58 -9.08 3.74
N ARG A 194 -10.59 -9.94 3.61
CA ARG A 194 -10.44 -11.28 3.03
C ARG A 194 -9.83 -11.28 1.64
N ARG A 195 -10.12 -10.27 0.84
CA ARG A 195 -9.58 -10.08 -0.51
C ARG A 195 -8.27 -9.27 -0.54
N SER A 196 -7.85 -8.76 0.61
CA SER A 196 -6.65 -7.94 0.75
C SER A 196 -5.44 -8.72 1.24
N LEU A 197 -5.65 -9.63 2.20
CA LEU A 197 -4.58 -10.37 2.87
C LEU A 197 -4.79 -11.88 2.77
N SER A 198 -3.69 -12.60 2.62
CA SER A 198 -3.70 -14.07 2.69
C SER A 198 -4.22 -14.56 4.05
N PRO A 199 -4.86 -15.74 4.10
CA PRO A 199 -5.32 -16.32 5.37
C PRO A 199 -4.14 -16.63 6.30
N GLY A 200 -4.42 -16.69 7.61
CA GLY A 200 -3.42 -17.09 8.58
C GLY A 200 -2.84 -18.47 8.27
N GLY A 201 -1.53 -18.60 8.32
CA GLY A 201 -0.84 -19.84 8.01
C GLY A 201 -0.62 -20.11 6.51
N PHE A 202 -1.03 -19.19 5.64
CA PHE A 202 -0.71 -19.29 4.21
C PHE A 202 0.81 -19.36 3.99
N ARG A 203 1.21 -20.33 3.17
CA ARG A 203 2.60 -20.48 2.72
C ARG A 203 2.60 -20.44 1.20
N PRO A 204 3.32 -19.49 0.57
CA PRO A 204 3.39 -19.42 -0.89
C PRO A 204 4.11 -20.64 -1.45
N VAL A 205 3.62 -21.10 -2.60
CA VAL A 205 4.27 -22.15 -3.40
C VAL A 205 4.93 -21.47 -4.59
N TYR A 206 6.25 -21.53 -4.66
CA TYR A 206 7.04 -20.86 -5.71
C TYR A 206 7.34 -21.77 -6.90
N TYR A 207 7.01 -23.06 -6.79
CA TYR A 207 7.27 -24.04 -7.82
C TYR A 207 6.07 -24.99 -7.96
N TYR A 208 5.56 -25.12 -9.17
CA TYR A 208 4.49 -26.06 -9.49
C TYR A 208 4.96 -27.01 -10.61
N GLN A 209 4.95 -28.31 -10.35
CA GLN A 209 5.21 -29.34 -11.36
C GLN A 209 3.89 -30.00 -11.74
N HIS A 210 3.52 -29.87 -13.01
CA HIS A 210 2.35 -30.58 -13.53
C HIS A 210 2.63 -32.09 -13.50
N THR A 211 1.99 -32.81 -12.60
CA THR A 211 1.93 -34.26 -12.68
C THR A 211 0.85 -34.63 -13.72
N SER A 212 1.27 -35.05 -14.92
CA SER A 212 0.31 -35.65 -15.85
C SER A 212 -0.34 -36.85 -15.16
N ALA A 213 -1.65 -36.78 -14.97
CA ALA A 213 -2.40 -37.94 -14.50
C ALA A 213 -2.13 -39.07 -15.47
N ALA A 214 -1.53 -40.14 -14.97
CA ALA A 214 -1.35 -41.33 -15.75
C ALA A 214 -2.72 -41.77 -16.29
N LYS A 215 -2.88 -41.74 -17.60
CA LYS A 215 -4.07 -42.30 -18.23
C LYS A 215 -4.15 -43.78 -17.79
N LYS A 216 -5.14 -44.09 -16.96
CA LYS A 216 -5.59 -45.47 -16.76
C LYS A 216 -6.53 -45.86 -17.89
#